data_6a79e83727853ac436800c199347acb6
#
_entry.id   6a79e83727853ac436800c199347acb6
#
_cell.length_a   1.000
_cell.length_b   1.000
_cell.length_c   1.000
_cell.angle_alpha   90.00
_cell.angle_beta   90.00
_cell.angle_gamma   90.00
#
_symmetry.space_group_name_H-M   'P 1'
#
loop_
_entity.id
_entity.type
_entity.pdbx_description
1 polymer ?
#
loop_
_entity_poly.entity_id
_entity_poly.type
_entity_poly.pdbx_seq_one_letter_code
_entity_poly.pdbx_strand_id
1 'polypeptide(L)'
;VLERATVFEHEWSKVLRALMNQRNIHEAVFVSTCLRTEVVAVIDRFRGAIEEITETLADATGLSRDEFADRLTVHFDPGVANHLFSVAAGLKSVVPGEFEVLGQLRRALELATEEQTVGPELNELFQRAIASGRRVRNETQIARGTTSFAQASVTMATKELDVNLDGADVVIIGAGRLAGGIAKSLFSSSARLRRLTICNRTAERAERLRSEIGDARVDVAGLEHSRQNVLFVDLGIPCAVASEIHDLDNVRRIDIDDLRERVEHALDGRHEAVDAARDIVVNDVEEYLNNQRARGASTIASELREYFDDVVVEEMQRREHDLDDLTTAQRKIIASLVRSVVAKIAHRPTMALKEAAESDQGIRLSEATRNLFDL
;
A
#
# COMPACT_ATOMS: atom_id res chain seq x y z
N VAL A 1 0.83 10.32 17.45
CA VAL A 1 0.80 8.85 17.42
C VAL A 1 1.41 8.34 16.13
N LEU A 2 1.04 8.87 14.96
CA LEU A 2 1.58 8.43 13.66
C LEU A 2 3.12 8.45 13.63
N GLU A 3 3.71 9.45 14.23
CA GLU A 3 5.16 9.60 14.41
C GLU A 3 5.80 8.44 15.15
N ARG A 4 5.16 8.04 16.25
CA ARG A 4 5.64 6.92 17.08
C ARG A 4 5.30 5.57 16.45
N ALA A 5 4.31 5.53 15.56
CA ALA A 5 3.90 4.36 14.81
C ALA A 5 4.74 4.10 13.55
N THR A 6 5.68 5.00 13.21
CA THR A 6 6.56 4.82 12.06
C THR A 6 7.66 3.81 12.37
N VAL A 7 7.73 2.75 11.60
CA VAL A 7 8.78 1.71 11.67
C VAL A 7 9.82 1.96 10.59
N PHE A 8 11.09 1.95 10.94
CA PHE A 8 12.18 2.15 9.98
C PHE A 8 12.30 0.98 9.02
N GLU A 9 12.67 1.26 7.77
CA GLU A 9 12.72 0.26 6.69
C GLU A 9 13.59 -0.97 7.02
N HIS A 10 14.66 -0.80 7.76
CA HIS A 10 15.53 -1.91 8.20
C HIS A 10 14.89 -2.85 9.24
N GLU A 11 13.77 -2.46 9.83
CA GLU A 11 13.00 -3.27 10.79
C GLU A 11 11.80 -3.96 10.14
N TRP A 12 11.44 -3.63 8.89
CA TRP A 12 10.25 -4.17 8.22
C TRP A 12 10.30 -5.70 8.11
N SER A 13 11.47 -6.27 7.81
CA SER A 13 11.67 -7.73 7.77
C SER A 13 11.30 -8.39 9.10
N LYS A 14 11.62 -7.75 10.22
CA LYS A 14 11.27 -8.27 11.55
C LYS A 14 9.76 -8.24 11.78
N VAL A 15 9.09 -7.16 11.37
CA VAL A 15 7.62 -7.04 11.47
C VAL A 15 6.94 -8.09 10.60
N LEU A 16 7.37 -8.27 9.35
CA LEU A 16 6.82 -9.26 8.43
C LEU A 16 6.93 -10.68 9.00
N ARG A 17 8.11 -11.06 9.52
CA ARG A 17 8.30 -12.37 10.15
C ARG A 17 7.42 -12.54 11.41
N ALA A 18 7.24 -11.48 12.20
CA ALA A 18 6.38 -11.52 13.37
C ALA A 18 4.90 -11.72 12.97
N LEU A 19 4.44 -11.07 11.90
CA LEU A 19 3.10 -11.25 11.35
C LEU A 19 2.89 -12.69 10.86
N MET A 20 3.85 -13.27 10.14
CA MET A 20 3.73 -14.64 9.63
C MET A 20 3.80 -15.73 10.71
N ASN A 21 4.29 -15.40 11.90
CA ASN A 21 4.23 -16.30 13.06
C ASN A 21 2.87 -16.31 13.76
N GLN A 22 1.95 -15.44 13.35
CA GLN A 22 0.60 -15.39 13.89
C GLN A 22 -0.29 -16.47 13.29
N ARG A 23 -1.33 -16.86 14.07
CA ARG A 23 -2.18 -18.00 13.70
C ARG A 23 -3.14 -17.71 12.55
N ASN A 24 -3.62 -16.48 12.47
CA ASN A 24 -4.70 -16.12 11.56
C ASN A 24 -4.20 -15.35 10.33
N ILE A 25 -2.89 -15.27 10.10
CA ILE A 25 -2.28 -14.50 8.98
C ILE A 25 -1.55 -15.46 8.04
N HIS A 26 -1.91 -15.45 6.75
CA HIS A 26 -1.35 -16.32 5.71
C HIS A 26 -0.45 -15.59 4.74
N GLU A 27 -0.79 -14.33 4.43
CA GLU A 27 0.05 -13.45 3.63
C GLU A 27 0.09 -12.09 4.31
N ALA A 28 1.23 -11.40 4.22
CA ALA A 28 1.38 -10.05 4.74
C ALA A 28 2.33 -9.19 3.90
N VAL A 29 1.94 -7.94 3.65
CA VAL A 29 2.79 -6.87 3.16
C VAL A 29 2.72 -5.72 4.14
N PHE A 30 3.88 -5.17 4.49
CA PHE A 30 4.03 -4.09 5.45
C PHE A 30 4.57 -2.83 4.79
N VAL A 31 3.90 -1.71 4.99
CA VAL A 31 4.28 -0.39 4.49
C VAL A 31 4.34 0.58 5.64
N SER A 32 5.48 1.19 5.91
CA SER A 32 5.60 2.26 6.90
C SER A 32 6.36 3.44 6.32
N THR A 33 5.77 4.61 6.42
CA THR A 33 6.30 5.89 5.94
C THR A 33 6.09 6.95 7.00
N CYS A 34 6.55 8.18 6.77
CA CYS A 34 6.29 9.29 7.68
C CYS A 34 4.78 9.60 7.85
N LEU A 35 3.94 9.20 6.89
CA LEU A 35 2.52 9.57 6.86
C LEU A 35 1.56 8.40 7.01
N ARG A 36 2.06 7.15 7.00
CA ARG A 36 1.22 5.95 7.13
C ARG A 36 2.03 4.74 7.60
N THR A 37 1.38 3.92 8.40
CA THR A 37 1.83 2.57 8.71
C THR A 37 0.66 1.65 8.41
N GLU A 38 0.83 0.74 7.47
CA GLU A 38 -0.22 -0.12 6.93
C GLU A 38 0.26 -1.57 6.90
N VAL A 39 -0.63 -2.48 7.30
CA VAL A 39 -0.49 -3.92 7.10
C VAL A 39 -1.59 -4.36 6.16
N VAL A 40 -1.23 -4.99 5.05
CA VAL A 40 -2.17 -5.65 4.15
C VAL A 40 -1.96 -7.14 4.31
N ALA A 41 -3.01 -7.88 4.66
CA ALA A 41 -2.89 -9.29 5.02
C ALA A 41 -4.03 -10.14 4.45
N VAL A 42 -3.72 -11.40 4.12
CA VAL A 42 -4.72 -12.45 3.92
C VAL A 42 -4.88 -13.19 5.25
N ILE A 43 -6.11 -13.33 5.70
CA ILE A 43 -6.44 -13.77 7.06
C ILE A 43 -7.55 -14.82 7.08
N ASP A 44 -7.55 -15.67 8.12
CA ASP A 44 -8.63 -16.65 8.35
C ASP A 44 -9.78 -16.04 9.16
N ARG A 45 -9.45 -15.43 10.31
CA ARG A 45 -10.44 -14.93 11.27
C ARG A 45 -10.21 -13.46 11.54
N PHE A 46 -11.16 -12.65 11.10
CA PHE A 46 -11.08 -11.19 11.15
C PHE A 46 -10.69 -10.63 12.52
N ARG A 47 -11.44 -10.99 13.57
CA ARG A 47 -11.17 -10.45 14.93
C ARG A 47 -9.81 -10.88 15.46
N GLY A 48 -9.46 -12.17 15.31
CA GLY A 48 -8.17 -12.69 15.77
C GLY A 48 -7.00 -12.02 15.04
N ALA A 49 -7.09 -11.87 13.72
CA ALA A 49 -6.05 -11.23 12.93
C ALA A 49 -5.85 -9.74 13.30
N ILE A 50 -6.93 -8.98 13.56
CA ILE A 50 -6.80 -7.59 14.02
C ILE A 50 -6.06 -7.51 15.36
N GLU A 51 -6.37 -8.40 16.30
CA GLU A 51 -5.69 -8.45 17.60
C GLU A 51 -4.20 -8.77 17.42
N GLU A 52 -3.87 -9.77 16.59
CA GLU A 52 -2.51 -10.20 16.28
C GLU A 52 -1.70 -9.10 15.56
N ILE A 53 -2.30 -8.43 14.57
CA ILE A 53 -1.67 -7.30 13.87
C ILE A 53 -1.41 -6.14 14.83
N THR A 54 -2.40 -5.80 15.66
CA THR A 54 -2.28 -4.70 16.62
C THR A 54 -1.18 -4.97 17.64
N GLU A 55 -1.06 -6.22 18.12
CA GLU A 55 0.01 -6.64 19.03
C GLU A 55 1.38 -6.54 18.37
N THR A 56 1.51 -7.06 17.15
CA THR A 56 2.76 -6.99 16.39
C THR A 56 3.21 -5.53 16.15
N LEU A 57 2.26 -4.65 15.82
CA LEU A 57 2.55 -3.23 15.65
C LEU A 57 2.90 -2.54 16.98
N ALA A 58 2.24 -2.90 18.07
CA ALA A 58 2.54 -2.39 19.41
C ALA A 58 3.99 -2.76 19.82
N ASP A 59 4.38 -4.00 19.62
CA ASP A 59 5.74 -4.48 19.89
C ASP A 59 6.81 -3.80 19.02
N ALA A 60 6.50 -3.58 17.74
CA ALA A 60 7.43 -2.95 16.81
C ALA A 60 7.63 -1.44 17.08
N THR A 61 6.62 -0.76 17.60
CA THR A 61 6.62 0.71 17.78
C THR A 61 6.81 1.15 19.23
N GLY A 62 6.64 0.24 20.19
CA GLY A 62 6.62 0.54 21.62
C GLY A 62 5.38 1.32 22.08
N LEU A 63 4.33 1.36 21.25
CA LEU A 63 3.02 1.92 21.59
C LEU A 63 2.17 0.85 22.30
N SER A 64 1.29 1.28 23.19
CA SER A 64 0.30 0.37 23.78
C SER A 64 -0.82 0.04 22.79
N ARG A 65 -1.50 -1.10 23.00
CA ARG A 65 -2.68 -1.48 22.20
C ARG A 65 -3.79 -0.44 22.24
N ASP A 66 -4.01 0.19 23.38
CA ASP A 66 -5.04 1.22 23.56
C ASP A 66 -4.73 2.48 22.74
N GLU A 67 -3.46 2.84 22.59
CA GLU A 67 -3.05 3.97 21.74
C GLU A 67 -3.33 3.71 20.24
N PHE A 68 -3.39 2.45 19.82
CA PHE A 68 -3.78 2.07 18.46
C PHE A 68 -5.30 1.98 18.30
N ALA A 69 -6.04 1.46 19.28
CA ALA A 69 -7.46 1.08 19.16
C ALA A 69 -8.35 2.19 18.59
N ASP A 70 -8.14 3.42 19.03
CA ASP A 70 -8.93 4.59 18.59
C ASP A 70 -8.47 5.19 17.25
N ARG A 71 -7.41 4.65 16.64
CA ARG A 71 -6.73 5.27 15.48
C ARG A 71 -6.47 4.33 14.32
N LEU A 72 -6.83 3.05 14.48
CA LEU A 72 -6.79 2.08 13.40
C LEU A 72 -7.97 2.28 12.47
N THR A 73 -7.69 2.39 11.20
CA THR A 73 -8.70 2.28 10.15
C THR A 73 -8.55 0.91 9.52
N VAL A 74 -9.63 0.13 9.55
CA VAL A 74 -9.64 -1.22 9.01
C VAL A 74 -10.45 -1.23 7.72
N HIS A 75 -9.83 -1.74 6.65
CA HIS A 75 -10.48 -2.03 5.38
C HIS A 75 -10.57 -3.55 5.23
N PHE A 76 -11.61 -4.05 4.61
CA PHE A 76 -11.79 -5.47 4.32
C PHE A 76 -12.40 -5.67 2.93
N ASP A 77 -12.11 -6.80 2.31
CA ASP A 77 -12.58 -7.21 0.98
C ASP A 77 -12.44 -6.09 -0.08
N PRO A 78 -13.52 -5.64 -0.77
CA PRO A 78 -13.40 -4.61 -1.80
C PRO A 78 -12.79 -3.30 -1.29
N GLY A 79 -12.94 -3.00 0.02
CA GLY A 79 -12.37 -1.82 0.66
C GLY A 79 -10.85 -1.80 0.64
N VAL A 80 -10.20 -2.96 0.73
CA VAL A 80 -8.72 -3.08 0.64
C VAL A 80 -8.25 -2.69 -0.75
N ALA A 81 -8.87 -3.22 -1.80
CA ALA A 81 -8.54 -2.89 -3.18
C ALA A 81 -8.73 -1.39 -3.46
N ASN A 82 -9.90 -0.85 -3.11
CA ASN A 82 -10.18 0.59 -3.25
C ASN A 82 -9.14 1.46 -2.53
N HIS A 83 -8.76 1.08 -1.31
CA HIS A 83 -7.77 1.82 -0.54
C HIS A 83 -6.40 1.74 -1.22
N LEU A 84 -5.89 0.53 -1.51
CA LEU A 84 -4.55 0.32 -2.05
C LEU A 84 -4.37 0.95 -3.44
N PHE A 85 -5.37 0.84 -4.33
CA PHE A 85 -5.34 1.48 -5.65
C PHE A 85 -5.35 3.02 -5.52
N SER A 86 -6.16 3.56 -4.61
CA SER A 86 -6.17 5.01 -4.32
C SER A 86 -4.82 5.49 -3.77
N VAL A 87 -4.18 4.69 -2.91
CA VAL A 87 -2.82 4.96 -2.39
C VAL A 87 -1.81 4.93 -3.53
N ALA A 88 -1.83 3.91 -4.38
CA ALA A 88 -0.93 3.76 -5.52
C ALA A 88 -1.08 4.90 -6.55
N ALA A 89 -2.30 5.37 -6.74
CA ALA A 89 -2.61 6.53 -7.58
C ALA A 89 -2.18 7.87 -6.97
N GLY A 90 -1.79 7.89 -5.69
CA GLY A 90 -1.44 9.10 -4.95
C GLY A 90 -2.65 9.94 -4.53
N LEU A 91 -3.87 9.41 -4.62
CA LEU A 91 -5.11 10.10 -4.20
C LEU A 91 -5.24 10.21 -2.66
N LYS A 92 -4.49 9.41 -1.93
CA LYS A 92 -4.42 9.41 -0.46
C LYS A 92 -3.14 10.07 0.07
N SER A 93 -2.36 10.71 -0.77
CA SER A 93 -1.17 11.47 -0.39
C SER A 93 -1.54 12.90 -0.01
N VAL A 94 -0.71 13.56 0.81
CA VAL A 94 -0.87 14.97 1.18
C VAL A 94 -0.87 15.84 -0.08
N VAL A 95 0.02 15.52 -1.02
CA VAL A 95 0.02 16.11 -2.36
C VAL A 95 -0.52 15.07 -3.33
N PRO A 96 -1.75 15.21 -3.84
CA PRO A 96 -2.30 14.27 -4.81
C PRO A 96 -1.38 14.12 -6.03
N GLY A 97 -1.10 12.85 -6.39
CA GLY A 97 -0.21 12.52 -7.49
C GLY A 97 1.27 12.43 -7.14
N GLU A 98 1.64 12.50 -5.87
CA GLU A 98 3.02 12.33 -5.40
C GLU A 98 3.66 11.02 -5.90
N PHE A 99 4.93 11.13 -6.34
CA PHE A 99 5.65 10.00 -6.95
C PHE A 99 6.17 8.98 -5.95
N GLU A 100 6.39 9.37 -4.68
CA GLU A 100 7.09 8.55 -3.70
C GLU A 100 6.29 7.31 -3.28
N VAL A 101 4.97 7.45 -3.15
CA VAL A 101 4.10 6.36 -2.66
C VAL A 101 4.15 5.11 -3.53
N LEU A 102 4.22 5.28 -4.85
CA LEU A 102 4.32 4.15 -5.77
C LEU A 102 5.66 3.39 -5.61
N GLY A 103 6.73 4.13 -5.38
CA GLY A 103 8.04 3.56 -5.08
C GLY A 103 8.05 2.82 -3.72
N GLN A 104 7.32 3.35 -2.74
CA GLN A 104 7.18 2.73 -1.42
C GLN A 104 6.41 1.41 -1.49
N LEU A 105 5.27 1.38 -2.21
CA LEU A 105 4.50 0.14 -2.41
C LEU A 105 5.30 -0.92 -3.15
N ARG A 106 6.11 -0.51 -4.14
CA ARG A 106 6.98 -1.44 -4.87
C ARG A 106 8.03 -2.08 -3.97
N ARG A 107 8.74 -1.26 -3.17
CA ARG A 107 9.73 -1.76 -2.20
C ARG A 107 9.11 -2.66 -1.13
N ALA A 108 7.91 -2.31 -0.66
CA ALA A 108 7.19 -3.13 0.31
C ALA A 108 6.87 -4.53 -0.26
N LEU A 109 6.41 -4.60 -1.51
CA LEU A 109 6.15 -5.88 -2.19
C LEU A 109 7.43 -6.67 -2.45
N GLU A 110 8.52 -5.99 -2.90
CA GLU A 110 9.83 -6.61 -3.12
C GLU A 110 10.34 -7.24 -1.81
N LEU A 111 10.32 -6.51 -0.70
CA LEU A 111 10.74 -7.01 0.60
C LEU A 111 9.86 -8.16 1.10
N ALA A 112 8.53 -8.06 0.96
CA ALA A 112 7.61 -9.14 1.32
C ALA A 112 7.86 -10.41 0.49
N THR A 113 8.28 -10.25 -0.78
CA THR A 113 8.68 -11.37 -1.64
C THR A 113 9.99 -12.00 -1.17
N GLU A 114 11.00 -11.19 -0.83
CA GLU A 114 12.28 -11.65 -0.29
C GLU A 114 12.10 -12.39 1.04
N GLU A 115 11.21 -11.91 1.91
CA GLU A 115 10.89 -12.52 3.20
C GLU A 115 9.90 -13.67 3.09
N GLN A 116 9.40 -13.98 1.89
CA GLN A 116 8.42 -15.04 1.63
C GLN A 116 7.11 -14.89 2.42
N THR A 117 6.68 -13.64 2.63
CA THR A 117 5.45 -13.32 3.36
C THR A 117 4.29 -12.96 2.45
N VAL A 118 4.52 -12.87 1.14
CA VAL A 118 3.51 -12.60 0.13
C VAL A 118 3.22 -13.84 -0.69
N GLY A 119 1.95 -14.17 -0.83
CA GLY A 119 1.47 -15.23 -1.70
C GLY A 119 0.74 -14.69 -2.93
N PRO A 120 -0.02 -15.55 -3.64
CA PRO A 120 -0.66 -15.17 -4.90
C PRO A 120 -1.65 -14.02 -4.77
N GLU A 121 -2.40 -13.93 -3.66
CA GLU A 121 -3.47 -12.95 -3.49
C GLU A 121 -2.93 -11.54 -3.32
N LEU A 122 -2.01 -11.33 -2.38
CA LEU A 122 -1.41 -10.02 -2.18
C LEU A 122 -0.48 -9.62 -3.32
N ASN A 123 0.24 -10.58 -3.91
CA ASN A 123 1.08 -10.28 -5.07
C ASN A 123 0.26 -9.71 -6.22
N GLU A 124 -0.88 -10.33 -6.56
CA GLU A 124 -1.75 -9.82 -7.61
C GLU A 124 -2.34 -8.46 -7.25
N LEU A 125 -2.87 -8.31 -6.03
CA LEU A 125 -3.45 -7.06 -5.55
C LEU A 125 -2.46 -5.89 -5.68
N PHE A 126 -1.23 -6.07 -5.22
CA PHE A 126 -0.19 -5.04 -5.29
C PHE A 126 0.26 -4.78 -6.72
N GLN A 127 0.45 -5.82 -7.55
CA GLN A 127 0.82 -5.64 -8.95
C GLN A 127 -0.24 -4.84 -9.72
N ARG A 128 -1.53 -5.13 -9.52
CA ARG A 128 -2.63 -4.41 -10.14
C ARG A 128 -2.73 -2.97 -9.62
N ALA A 129 -2.62 -2.74 -8.32
CA ALA A 129 -2.60 -1.40 -7.74
C ALA A 129 -1.43 -0.56 -8.27
N ILE A 130 -0.23 -1.14 -8.36
CA ILE A 130 0.96 -0.47 -8.93
C ILE A 130 0.75 -0.15 -10.42
N ALA A 131 0.13 -1.04 -11.18
CA ALA A 131 -0.20 -0.81 -12.59
C ALA A 131 -1.20 0.34 -12.75
N SER A 132 -2.26 0.35 -11.95
CA SER A 132 -3.25 1.44 -11.89
C SER A 132 -2.61 2.78 -11.54
N GLY A 133 -1.75 2.82 -10.53
CA GLY A 133 -1.02 4.03 -10.17
C GLY A 133 -0.10 4.56 -11.28
N ARG A 134 0.48 3.68 -12.11
CA ARG A 134 1.22 4.08 -13.32
C ARG A 134 0.29 4.61 -14.40
N ARG A 135 -0.84 3.93 -14.63
CA ARG A 135 -1.86 4.33 -15.60
C ARG A 135 -2.39 5.73 -15.30
N VAL A 136 -2.79 5.97 -14.05
CA VAL A 136 -3.26 7.29 -13.58
C VAL A 136 -2.24 8.39 -13.90
N ARG A 137 -0.95 8.15 -13.67
CA ARG A 137 0.10 9.14 -13.96
C ARG A 137 0.31 9.40 -15.44
N ASN A 138 0.11 8.41 -16.28
CA ASN A 138 0.31 8.52 -17.72
C ASN A 138 -0.90 9.14 -18.44
N GLU A 139 -2.11 8.82 -17.97
CA GLU A 139 -3.37 9.18 -18.64
C GLU A 139 -4.00 10.46 -18.08
N THR A 140 -3.57 10.92 -16.89
CA THR A 140 -4.12 12.15 -16.27
C THR A 140 -3.07 13.23 -16.08
N GLN A 141 -3.54 14.44 -15.80
CA GLN A 141 -2.68 15.57 -15.46
C GLN A 141 -2.28 15.58 -13.97
N ILE A 142 -2.68 14.56 -13.17
CA ILE A 142 -2.45 14.54 -11.72
C ILE A 142 -0.96 14.61 -11.35
N ALA A 143 -0.12 14.05 -12.21
CA ALA A 143 1.33 14.06 -12.05
C ALA A 143 2.02 15.28 -12.70
N ARG A 144 1.33 16.04 -13.58
CA ARG A 144 1.92 17.20 -14.26
C ARG A 144 1.90 18.41 -13.34
N GLY A 145 3.10 18.96 -13.08
CA GLY A 145 3.27 20.09 -12.18
C GLY A 145 3.05 19.73 -10.70
N THR A 146 2.96 18.46 -10.33
CA THR A 146 3.22 18.02 -8.98
C THR A 146 4.69 18.22 -8.71
N THR A 147 4.97 19.38 -8.21
CA THR A 147 6.11 19.63 -7.37
C THR A 147 6.14 18.52 -6.33
N SER A 148 7.25 17.83 -6.18
CA SER A 148 7.40 16.96 -5.03
C SER A 148 7.01 17.74 -3.77
N PHE A 149 6.53 17.07 -2.73
CA PHE A 149 6.24 17.76 -1.45
C PHE A 149 7.40 18.72 -1.06
N ALA A 150 8.62 18.29 -1.32
CA ALA A 150 9.82 19.08 -1.15
C ALA A 150 9.82 20.38 -1.99
N GLN A 151 9.41 20.31 -3.23
CA GLN A 151 9.36 21.49 -4.10
C GLN A 151 8.15 22.40 -3.78
N ALA A 152 7.02 21.82 -3.38
CA ALA A 152 5.88 22.57 -2.87
C ALA A 152 6.29 23.37 -1.61
N SER A 153 7.03 22.74 -0.70
CA SER A 153 7.58 23.37 0.51
C SER A 153 8.48 24.56 0.18
N VAL A 154 9.38 24.41 -0.78
CA VAL A 154 10.28 25.49 -1.22
C VAL A 154 9.50 26.61 -1.89
N THR A 155 8.56 26.28 -2.78
CA THR A 155 7.74 27.28 -3.49
C THR A 155 6.88 28.08 -2.50
N MET A 156 6.33 27.40 -1.50
CA MET A 156 5.55 28.04 -0.46
C MET A 156 6.40 28.96 0.41
N ALA A 157 7.58 28.47 0.86
CA ALA A 157 8.51 29.28 1.63
C ALA A 157 8.90 30.57 0.87
N THR A 158 9.05 30.51 -0.45
CA THR A 158 9.46 31.65 -1.25
C THR A 158 8.31 32.58 -1.63
N LYS A 159 7.14 32.03 -2.00
CA LYS A 159 6.03 32.87 -2.54
C LYS A 159 5.11 33.42 -1.47
N GLU A 160 4.79 32.62 -0.45
CA GLU A 160 3.76 33.02 0.51
C GLU A 160 4.32 33.75 1.73
N LEU A 161 5.58 33.51 2.06
CA LEU A 161 6.24 34.20 3.15
C LEU A 161 6.99 35.45 2.71
N ASP A 162 6.93 35.75 1.41
CA ASP A 162 7.70 36.87 0.81
C ASP A 162 9.20 36.81 1.20
N VAL A 163 9.72 35.56 1.34
CA VAL A 163 11.12 35.32 1.70
C VAL A 163 11.94 35.26 0.42
N ASN A 164 12.75 36.30 0.21
CA ASN A 164 13.76 36.25 -0.84
C ASN A 164 14.88 35.30 -0.40
N LEU A 165 15.02 34.17 -1.10
CA LEU A 165 16.10 33.20 -0.87
C LEU A 165 17.44 33.60 -1.50
N ASP A 166 17.49 34.70 -2.30
CA ASP A 166 18.74 35.19 -2.88
C ASP A 166 19.68 35.70 -1.80
N GLY A 167 20.83 35.09 -1.69
CA GLY A 167 21.82 35.41 -0.65
C GLY A 167 21.45 34.88 0.74
N ALA A 168 20.38 34.12 0.86
CA ALA A 168 19.93 33.57 2.14
C ALA A 168 20.78 32.38 2.63
N ASP A 169 20.89 32.24 3.94
CA ASP A 169 21.33 31.04 4.60
C ASP A 169 20.12 30.19 4.95
N VAL A 170 20.12 28.94 4.54
CA VAL A 170 19.05 27.98 4.79
C VAL A 170 19.57 26.86 5.69
N VAL A 171 18.81 26.49 6.69
CA VAL A 171 19.11 25.35 7.55
C VAL A 171 18.06 24.29 7.35
N ILE A 172 18.50 23.07 7.06
CA ILE A 172 17.63 21.89 7.01
C ILE A 172 17.92 21.05 8.24
N ILE A 173 16.89 20.77 9.04
CA ILE A 173 16.99 19.90 10.20
C ILE A 173 16.46 18.51 9.80
N GLY A 174 17.35 17.54 9.86
CA GLY A 174 17.11 16.19 9.38
C GLY A 174 17.92 15.87 8.11
N ALA A 175 18.25 14.60 7.92
CA ALA A 175 18.97 14.10 6.74
C ALA A 175 18.25 12.88 6.13
N GLY A 176 16.92 12.90 6.15
CA GLY A 176 16.07 11.91 5.51
C GLY A 176 15.82 12.22 4.02
N ARG A 177 15.02 11.35 3.36
CA ARG A 177 14.67 11.52 1.93
C ARG A 177 14.02 12.87 1.63
N LEU A 178 13.14 13.33 2.51
CA LEU A 178 12.45 14.61 2.34
C LEU A 178 13.43 15.79 2.40
N ALA A 179 14.36 15.76 3.37
CA ALA A 179 15.44 16.76 3.47
C ALA A 179 16.28 16.81 2.18
N GLY A 180 16.61 15.63 1.63
CA GLY A 180 17.31 15.52 0.35
C GLY A 180 16.52 16.09 -0.83
N GLY A 181 15.22 15.83 -0.86
CA GLY A 181 14.30 16.39 -1.86
C GLY A 181 14.23 17.93 -1.77
N ILE A 182 14.09 18.48 -0.57
CA ILE A 182 14.08 19.94 -0.33
C ILE A 182 15.40 20.58 -0.75
N ALA A 183 16.53 20.00 -0.34
CA ALA A 183 17.84 20.49 -0.72
C ALA A 183 18.00 20.55 -2.25
N LYS A 184 17.66 19.47 -2.95
CA LYS A 184 17.69 19.43 -4.43
C LYS A 184 16.75 20.47 -5.05
N SER A 185 15.55 20.65 -4.48
CA SER A 185 14.58 21.63 -4.96
C SER A 185 15.07 23.06 -4.77
N LEU A 186 15.72 23.37 -3.65
CA LEU A 186 16.34 24.66 -3.39
C LEU A 186 17.42 25.00 -4.43
N PHE A 187 18.26 24.03 -4.79
CA PHE A 187 19.30 24.25 -5.82
C PHE A 187 18.74 24.24 -7.26
N SER A 188 17.58 23.61 -7.48
CA SER A 188 16.89 23.64 -8.78
C SER A 188 16.05 24.91 -8.97
N SER A 189 15.78 25.66 -7.92
CA SER A 189 15.09 26.93 -7.98
C SER A 189 15.99 28.02 -8.58
N SER A 190 15.41 29.12 -9.04
CA SER A 190 16.17 30.26 -9.52
C SER A 190 16.91 31.03 -8.42
N ALA A 191 16.66 30.69 -7.15
CA ALA A 191 17.25 31.35 -5.99
C ALA A 191 18.73 31.01 -5.84
N ARG A 192 19.56 32.04 -5.60
CA ARG A 192 20.99 31.87 -5.37
C ARG A 192 21.27 31.87 -3.87
N LEU A 193 21.10 30.72 -3.23
CA LEU A 193 21.45 30.57 -1.82
C LEU A 193 22.91 30.94 -1.56
N ARG A 194 23.16 31.61 -0.45
CA ARG A 194 24.52 31.82 0.05
C ARG A 194 25.09 30.54 0.65
N ARG A 195 24.27 29.86 1.47
CA ARG A 195 24.67 28.63 2.18
C ARG A 195 23.44 27.74 2.46
N LEU A 196 23.64 26.44 2.41
CA LEU A 196 22.72 25.44 2.94
C LEU A 196 23.43 24.65 4.04
N THR A 197 22.88 24.66 5.24
CA THR A 197 23.42 23.89 6.36
C THR A 197 22.48 22.70 6.67
N ILE A 198 23.03 21.50 6.68
CA ILE A 198 22.29 20.30 7.06
C ILE A 198 22.64 19.95 8.50
N CYS A 199 21.65 19.99 9.37
CA CYS A 199 21.77 19.60 10.77
C CYS A 199 21.07 18.26 10.99
N ASN A 200 21.77 17.27 11.56
CA ASN A 200 21.16 15.99 11.89
C ASN A 200 21.77 15.41 13.16
N ARG A 201 20.97 14.69 13.94
CA ARG A 201 21.45 14.00 15.15
C ARG A 201 22.59 13.00 14.85
N THR A 202 22.52 12.34 13.69
CA THR A 202 23.57 11.42 13.20
C THR A 202 24.39 12.15 12.13
N ALA A 203 25.62 12.56 12.46
CA ALA A 203 26.49 13.34 11.59
C ALA A 203 26.76 12.64 10.24
N GLU A 204 26.95 11.33 10.25
CA GLU A 204 27.24 10.54 9.05
C GLU A 204 26.09 10.58 8.01
N ARG A 205 24.84 10.71 8.48
CA ARG A 205 23.67 10.88 7.57
C ARG A 205 23.68 12.24 6.91
N ALA A 206 23.99 13.30 7.65
CA ALA A 206 24.09 14.65 7.10
C ALA A 206 25.24 14.75 6.08
N GLU A 207 26.37 14.13 6.38
CA GLU A 207 27.55 14.10 5.50
C GLU A 207 27.28 13.29 4.21
N ARG A 208 26.55 12.18 4.32
CA ARG A 208 26.10 11.42 3.14
C ARG A 208 25.20 12.28 2.25
N LEU A 209 24.22 12.97 2.84
CA LEU A 209 23.31 13.85 2.10
C LEU A 209 24.08 15.01 1.46
N ARG A 210 25.05 15.62 2.16
CA ARG A 210 25.95 16.62 1.59
C ARG A 210 26.65 16.11 0.35
N SER A 211 27.20 14.90 0.45
CA SER A 211 27.94 14.26 -0.65
C SER A 211 27.01 13.94 -1.85
N GLU A 212 25.77 13.54 -1.60
CA GLU A 212 24.77 13.28 -2.66
C GLU A 212 24.32 14.55 -3.38
N ILE A 213 24.28 15.71 -2.69
CA ILE A 213 23.96 17.00 -3.29
C ILE A 213 25.12 17.52 -4.12
N GLY A 214 26.35 17.36 -3.64
CA GLY A 214 27.59 17.68 -4.37
C GLY A 214 27.83 19.17 -4.62
N ASP A 215 27.13 20.09 -3.93
CA ASP A 215 27.32 21.54 -4.09
C ASP A 215 28.22 22.08 -2.97
N ALA A 216 29.20 22.91 -3.33
CA ALA A 216 30.15 23.48 -2.40
C ALA A 216 29.56 24.44 -1.34
N ARG A 217 28.33 24.89 -1.55
CA ARG A 217 27.59 25.75 -0.60
C ARG A 217 26.90 24.94 0.51
N VAL A 218 27.01 23.62 0.48
CA VAL A 218 26.38 22.73 1.48
C VAL A 218 27.36 22.41 2.59
N ASP A 219 27.02 22.82 3.79
CA ASP A 219 27.76 22.53 5.02
C ASP A 219 26.96 21.55 5.91
N VAL A 220 27.68 20.88 6.79
CA VAL A 220 27.09 20.07 7.87
C VAL A 220 27.45 20.71 9.21
N ALA A 221 26.46 20.90 10.07
CA ALA A 221 26.69 21.48 11.40
C ALA A 221 25.87 20.75 12.48
N GLY A 222 26.33 20.85 13.71
CA GLY A 222 25.49 20.59 14.89
C GLY A 222 24.45 21.71 15.09
N LEU A 223 23.43 21.44 15.93
CA LEU A 223 22.28 22.33 16.15
C LEU A 223 22.62 23.69 16.83
N GLU A 224 23.87 24.03 17.05
CA GLU A 224 24.30 25.13 17.94
C GLU A 224 24.52 26.49 17.27
N HIS A 225 24.27 26.65 15.97
CA HIS A 225 24.65 27.89 15.27
C HIS A 225 23.55 28.45 14.34
N SER A 226 22.78 29.44 14.83
CA SER A 226 22.07 30.38 13.95
C SER A 226 21.78 31.73 14.65
N ARG A 227 22.13 32.85 14.02
CA ARG A 227 22.01 34.22 14.57
C ARG A 227 21.33 35.24 13.64
N GLN A 228 20.54 34.87 12.65
CA GLN A 228 19.85 35.77 11.74
C GLN A 228 18.43 35.30 11.46
N ASN A 229 17.61 36.06 10.70
CA ASN A 229 16.27 35.67 10.27
C ASN A 229 16.25 34.25 9.79
N VAL A 230 15.55 33.37 10.49
CA VAL A 230 15.54 31.92 10.23
C VAL A 230 14.14 31.48 9.92
N LEU A 231 13.98 30.81 8.79
CA LEU A 231 12.78 30.04 8.48
C LEU A 231 13.06 28.57 8.77
N PHE A 232 12.32 28.00 9.72
CA PHE A 232 12.31 26.57 9.95
C PHE A 232 11.19 25.95 9.11
N VAL A 233 11.55 25.03 8.23
CA VAL A 233 10.58 24.12 7.60
C VAL A 233 10.72 22.79 8.31
N ASP A 234 9.84 22.58 9.29
CA ASP A 234 9.87 21.41 10.14
C ASP A 234 8.97 20.32 9.52
N LEU A 235 9.60 19.42 8.81
CA LEU A 235 8.95 18.24 8.23
C LEU A 235 9.27 16.97 9.05
N GLY A 236 9.81 17.17 10.23
CA GLY A 236 10.06 16.12 11.20
C GLY A 236 8.76 15.57 11.75
N ILE A 237 8.71 14.25 11.89
CA ILE A 237 7.68 13.56 12.61
C ILE A 237 8.39 12.69 13.65
N PRO A 238 8.38 13.05 14.96
CA PRO A 238 7.83 14.29 15.58
C PRO A 238 8.48 15.57 15.10
N CYS A 239 7.73 16.68 15.23
CA CYS A 239 8.28 18.00 15.00
C CYS A 239 9.61 18.15 15.74
N ALA A 240 10.66 18.47 15.00
CA ALA A 240 12.01 18.60 15.54
C ALA A 240 12.23 19.96 16.23
N VAL A 241 11.36 20.93 15.93
CA VAL A 241 11.43 22.31 16.39
C VAL A 241 10.32 22.56 17.40
N ALA A 242 10.67 23.02 18.58
CA ALA A 242 9.72 23.32 19.64
C ALA A 242 8.74 24.43 19.23
N SER A 243 7.49 24.35 19.73
CA SER A 243 6.43 25.34 19.41
C SER A 243 6.77 26.75 19.88
N GLU A 244 7.52 26.88 20.97
CA GLU A 244 7.93 28.13 21.58
C GLU A 244 8.83 29.00 20.69
N ILE A 245 9.34 28.45 19.58
CA ILE A 245 10.16 29.20 18.63
C ILE A 245 9.36 30.29 17.90
N HIS A 246 8.03 30.19 17.87
CA HIS A 246 7.14 31.23 17.35
C HIS A 246 7.22 32.55 18.14
N ASP A 247 7.67 32.51 19.38
CA ASP A 247 7.78 33.66 20.27
C ASP A 247 9.09 34.45 20.03
N LEU A 248 9.95 33.95 19.17
CA LEU A 248 11.22 34.61 18.85
C LEU A 248 11.07 35.63 17.68
N ASP A 249 11.56 36.81 17.89
CA ASP A 249 11.64 37.80 16.82
C ASP A 249 12.54 37.28 15.68
N ASN A 250 12.09 37.48 14.44
CA ASN A 250 12.80 37.05 13.23
C ASN A 250 12.92 35.53 13.01
N VAL A 251 12.10 34.73 13.69
CA VAL A 251 12.00 33.28 13.45
C VAL A 251 10.60 32.96 12.94
N ARG A 252 10.52 32.19 11.88
CA ARG A 252 9.26 31.60 11.39
C ARG A 252 9.40 30.09 11.28
N ARG A 253 8.34 29.39 11.64
CA ARG A 253 8.24 27.94 11.50
C ARG A 253 7.06 27.61 10.60
N ILE A 254 7.26 26.67 9.71
CA ILE A 254 6.24 25.99 8.92
C ILE A 254 6.36 24.51 9.23
N ASP A 255 5.28 23.88 9.58
CA ASP A 255 5.24 22.44 9.78
C ASP A 255 4.45 21.71 8.66
N ILE A 256 4.35 20.40 8.81
CA ILE A 256 3.72 19.53 7.79
C ILE A 256 2.21 19.80 7.67
N ASP A 257 1.56 20.24 8.75
CA ASP A 257 0.13 20.55 8.77
C ASP A 257 -0.14 21.91 8.07
N ASP A 258 0.71 22.91 8.30
CA ASP A 258 0.67 24.17 7.56
C ASP A 258 0.84 23.96 6.05
N LEU A 259 1.74 23.04 5.68
CA LEU A 259 1.96 22.66 4.28
C LEU A 259 0.75 21.96 3.68
N ARG A 260 0.09 21.11 4.46
CA ARG A 260 -1.09 20.36 4.04
C ARG A 260 -2.26 21.28 3.73
N GLU A 261 -2.60 22.18 4.65
CA GLU A 261 -3.70 23.13 4.49
C GLU A 261 -3.53 23.99 3.23
N ARG A 262 -2.32 24.44 2.96
CA ARG A 262 -2.04 25.33 1.83
C ARG A 262 -1.87 24.61 0.50
N VAL A 263 -1.38 23.38 0.52
CA VAL A 263 -1.37 22.51 -0.67
C VAL A 263 -2.81 22.19 -1.09
N GLU A 264 -3.73 21.99 -0.14
CA GLU A 264 -5.16 21.84 -0.42
C GLU A 264 -5.72 23.06 -1.15
N HIS A 265 -5.40 24.26 -0.72
CA HIS A 265 -5.79 25.50 -1.41
C HIS A 265 -5.15 25.67 -2.81
N ALA A 266 -3.89 25.25 -2.98
CA ALA A 266 -3.22 25.31 -4.29
C ALA A 266 -3.74 24.24 -5.29
N LEU A 267 -4.51 23.27 -4.80
CA LEU A 267 -5.14 22.21 -5.58
C LEU A 267 -6.52 22.61 -6.16
N ASP A 268 -7.07 23.78 -5.79
CA ASP A 268 -8.37 24.26 -6.28
C ASP A 268 -8.48 24.31 -7.82
N GLY A 269 -7.37 24.32 -8.55
CA GLY A 269 -7.31 24.20 -10.01
C GLY A 269 -7.13 22.77 -10.56
N ARG A 270 -7.10 21.74 -9.70
CA ARG A 270 -6.78 20.36 -10.11
C ARG A 270 -7.91 19.35 -9.94
N HIS A 271 -9.11 19.82 -9.61
CA HIS A 271 -10.26 18.94 -9.42
C HIS A 271 -10.49 17.99 -10.59
N GLU A 272 -10.41 18.48 -11.82
CA GLU A 272 -10.59 17.65 -13.03
C GLU A 272 -9.54 16.51 -13.13
N ALA A 273 -8.28 16.76 -12.76
CA ALA A 273 -7.23 15.75 -12.80
C ALA A 273 -7.39 14.71 -11.69
N VAL A 274 -7.85 15.13 -10.51
CA VAL A 274 -8.17 14.24 -9.39
C VAL A 274 -9.39 13.39 -9.72
N ASP A 275 -10.42 13.96 -10.31
CA ASP A 275 -11.63 13.24 -10.70
C ASP A 275 -11.33 12.23 -11.83
N ALA A 276 -10.57 12.63 -12.85
CA ALA A 276 -10.10 11.70 -13.88
C ALA A 276 -9.26 10.53 -13.28
N ALA A 277 -8.44 10.81 -12.28
CA ALA A 277 -7.68 9.78 -11.59
C ALA A 277 -8.57 8.84 -10.77
N ARG A 278 -9.63 9.38 -10.12
CA ARG A 278 -10.63 8.58 -9.42
C ARG A 278 -11.38 7.64 -10.36
N ASP A 279 -11.79 8.15 -11.52
CA ASP A 279 -12.50 7.33 -12.52
C ASP A 279 -11.66 6.14 -12.98
N ILE A 280 -10.36 6.36 -13.23
CA ILE A 280 -9.44 5.28 -13.58
C ILE A 280 -9.33 4.28 -12.43
N VAL A 281 -9.17 4.74 -11.19
CA VAL A 281 -9.06 3.87 -10.02
C VAL A 281 -10.33 3.04 -9.82
N VAL A 282 -11.50 3.65 -9.96
CA VAL A 282 -12.79 2.93 -9.83
C VAL A 282 -12.90 1.83 -10.87
N ASN A 283 -12.62 2.13 -12.14
CA ASN A 283 -12.67 1.16 -13.22
C ASN A 283 -11.66 0.02 -13.03
N ASP A 284 -10.42 0.33 -12.63
CA ASP A 284 -9.37 -0.67 -12.41
C ASP A 284 -9.69 -1.58 -11.21
N VAL A 285 -10.30 -1.02 -10.15
CA VAL A 285 -10.78 -1.80 -8.98
C VAL A 285 -11.93 -2.71 -9.38
N GLU A 286 -12.91 -2.22 -10.14
CA GLU A 286 -14.02 -3.05 -10.62
C GLU A 286 -13.50 -4.20 -11.50
N GLU A 287 -12.59 -3.94 -12.42
CA GLU A 287 -11.94 -4.98 -13.23
C GLU A 287 -11.21 -6.01 -12.36
N TYR A 288 -10.45 -5.56 -11.37
CA TYR A 288 -9.74 -6.44 -10.43
C TYR A 288 -10.72 -7.34 -9.67
N LEU A 289 -11.78 -6.77 -9.09
CA LEU A 289 -12.77 -7.51 -8.31
C LEU A 289 -13.55 -8.51 -9.17
N ASN A 290 -13.90 -8.15 -10.40
CA ASN A 290 -14.57 -9.05 -11.35
C ASN A 290 -13.66 -10.22 -11.72
N ASN A 291 -12.36 -9.97 -11.96
CA ASN A 291 -11.38 -11.02 -12.21
C ASN A 291 -11.22 -11.96 -11.02
N GLN A 292 -11.21 -11.44 -9.78
CA GLN A 292 -11.15 -12.25 -8.56
C GLN A 292 -12.39 -13.15 -8.42
N ARG A 293 -13.58 -12.58 -8.63
CA ARG A 293 -14.86 -13.32 -8.58
C ARG A 293 -14.88 -14.45 -9.62
N ALA A 294 -14.46 -14.15 -10.86
CA ALA A 294 -14.40 -15.14 -11.94
C ALA A 294 -13.46 -16.32 -11.63
N ARG A 295 -12.31 -16.04 -11.00
CA ARG A 295 -11.38 -17.08 -10.55
C ARG A 295 -11.97 -17.92 -9.43
N GLY A 296 -12.53 -17.28 -8.40
CA GLY A 296 -13.18 -18.00 -7.30
C GLY A 296 -14.27 -18.94 -7.80
N ALA A 297 -15.11 -18.47 -8.71
CA ALA A 297 -16.14 -19.32 -9.34
C ALA A 297 -15.55 -20.47 -10.18
N SER A 298 -14.43 -20.23 -10.88
CA SER A 298 -13.74 -21.27 -11.65
C SER A 298 -13.10 -22.33 -10.76
N THR A 299 -12.52 -21.94 -9.62
CA THR A 299 -11.96 -22.86 -8.63
C THR A 299 -13.05 -23.77 -8.07
N ILE A 300 -14.16 -23.21 -7.59
CA ILE A 300 -15.28 -23.98 -7.07
C ILE A 300 -15.88 -24.91 -8.14
N ALA A 301 -15.97 -24.44 -9.39
CA ALA A 301 -16.42 -25.28 -10.49
C ALA A 301 -15.47 -26.45 -10.79
N SER A 302 -14.17 -26.31 -10.50
CA SER A 302 -13.19 -27.41 -10.62
C SER A 302 -13.29 -28.36 -9.44
N GLU A 303 -13.33 -27.85 -8.21
CA GLU A 303 -13.52 -28.63 -6.98
C GLU A 303 -14.81 -29.46 -7.04
N LEU A 304 -15.91 -28.88 -7.53
CA LEU A 304 -17.17 -29.58 -7.73
C LEU A 304 -17.05 -30.74 -8.74
N ARG A 305 -16.25 -30.59 -9.80
CA ARG A 305 -16.01 -31.67 -10.75
C ARG A 305 -15.17 -32.78 -10.13
N GLU A 306 -14.11 -32.41 -9.42
CA GLU A 306 -13.27 -33.39 -8.71
C GLU A 306 -14.11 -34.19 -7.70
N TYR A 307 -14.95 -33.52 -6.91
CA TYR A 307 -15.88 -34.19 -6.01
C TYR A 307 -16.77 -35.22 -6.73
N PHE A 308 -17.36 -34.89 -7.87
CA PHE A 308 -18.17 -35.82 -8.62
C PHE A 308 -17.38 -36.95 -9.25
N ASP A 309 -16.14 -36.70 -9.69
CA ASP A 309 -15.26 -37.76 -10.21
C ASP A 309 -14.83 -38.72 -9.10
N ASP A 310 -14.53 -38.23 -7.90
CA ASP A 310 -14.21 -39.02 -6.72
C ASP A 310 -15.39 -39.91 -6.32
N VAL A 311 -16.61 -39.39 -6.28
CA VAL A 311 -17.82 -40.19 -6.04
C VAL A 311 -17.95 -41.33 -7.04
N VAL A 312 -17.63 -41.10 -8.32
CA VAL A 312 -17.66 -42.18 -9.34
C VAL A 312 -16.60 -43.24 -9.03
N VAL A 313 -15.39 -42.82 -8.66
CA VAL A 313 -14.28 -43.76 -8.35
C VAL A 313 -14.64 -44.61 -7.13
N GLU A 314 -15.12 -43.96 -6.06
CA GLU A 314 -15.52 -44.66 -4.82
C GLU A 314 -16.65 -45.69 -5.07
N GLU A 315 -17.70 -45.31 -5.80
CA GLU A 315 -18.80 -46.22 -6.09
C GLU A 315 -18.38 -47.36 -7.01
N MET A 316 -17.53 -47.13 -7.99
CA MET A 316 -16.99 -48.20 -8.84
C MET A 316 -16.12 -49.17 -8.04
N GLN A 317 -15.31 -48.67 -7.09
CA GLN A 317 -14.51 -49.51 -6.19
C GLN A 317 -15.41 -50.31 -5.24
N ARG A 318 -16.43 -49.68 -4.65
CA ARG A 318 -17.36 -50.35 -3.74
C ARG A 318 -18.10 -51.50 -4.42
N ARG A 319 -18.36 -51.40 -5.74
CA ARG A 319 -19.03 -52.40 -6.56
C ARG A 319 -18.09 -53.31 -7.32
N GLU A 320 -16.82 -53.31 -7.04
CA GLU A 320 -15.80 -54.11 -7.78
C GLU A 320 -16.17 -55.61 -7.78
N HIS A 321 -16.57 -56.15 -6.64
CA HIS A 321 -17.01 -57.55 -6.52
C HIS A 321 -18.26 -57.85 -7.34
N ASP A 322 -19.22 -56.94 -7.41
CA ASP A 322 -20.46 -57.09 -8.20
C ASP A 322 -20.16 -57.09 -9.72
N LEU A 323 -19.01 -56.58 -10.10
CA LEU A 323 -18.57 -56.46 -11.49
C LEU A 323 -17.58 -57.58 -11.91
N ASP A 324 -17.25 -58.52 -11.04
CA ASP A 324 -16.21 -59.54 -11.30
C ASP A 324 -16.58 -60.49 -12.44
N ASP A 325 -17.85 -60.83 -12.60
CA ASP A 325 -18.37 -61.66 -13.69
C ASP A 325 -18.41 -60.96 -15.05
N LEU A 326 -18.16 -59.69 -15.13
CA LEU A 326 -18.21 -58.92 -16.38
C LEU A 326 -16.89 -58.96 -17.13
N THR A 327 -16.98 -59.02 -18.44
CA THR A 327 -15.81 -58.88 -19.32
C THR A 327 -15.23 -57.47 -19.21
N THR A 328 -13.94 -57.34 -19.51
CA THR A 328 -13.24 -56.03 -19.53
C THR A 328 -13.94 -54.97 -20.41
N ALA A 329 -14.55 -55.42 -21.54
CA ALA A 329 -15.29 -54.55 -22.42
C ALA A 329 -16.58 -54.04 -21.76
N GLN A 330 -17.32 -54.87 -21.07
CA GLN A 330 -18.55 -54.52 -20.35
C GLN A 330 -18.24 -53.57 -19.17
N ARG A 331 -17.19 -53.83 -18.38
CA ARG A 331 -16.74 -52.94 -17.33
C ARG A 331 -16.42 -51.53 -17.85
N LYS A 332 -15.70 -51.42 -19.00
CA LYS A 332 -15.41 -50.14 -19.66
C LYS A 332 -16.67 -49.40 -20.10
N ILE A 333 -17.66 -50.14 -20.62
CA ILE A 333 -18.94 -49.51 -21.02
C ILE A 333 -19.68 -48.95 -19.81
N ILE A 334 -19.77 -49.72 -18.71
CA ILE A 334 -20.40 -49.26 -17.47
C ILE A 334 -19.68 -48.05 -16.90
N ALA A 335 -18.36 -48.09 -16.79
CA ALA A 335 -17.57 -46.95 -16.29
C ALA A 335 -17.77 -45.69 -17.16
N SER A 336 -17.83 -45.85 -18.49
CA SER A 336 -18.07 -44.76 -19.42
C SER A 336 -19.48 -44.18 -19.26
N LEU A 337 -20.47 -45.04 -19.09
CA LEU A 337 -21.87 -44.64 -18.88
C LEU A 337 -22.03 -43.83 -17.57
N VAL A 338 -21.50 -44.35 -16.47
CA VAL A 338 -21.55 -43.68 -15.16
C VAL A 338 -20.89 -42.30 -15.23
N ARG A 339 -19.68 -42.22 -15.77
CA ARG A 339 -18.99 -40.92 -15.98
C ARG A 339 -19.80 -39.98 -16.85
N SER A 340 -20.42 -40.45 -17.94
CA SER A 340 -21.24 -39.64 -18.81
C SER A 340 -22.50 -39.07 -18.11
N VAL A 341 -23.14 -39.87 -17.26
CA VAL A 341 -24.29 -39.43 -16.48
C VAL A 341 -23.88 -38.39 -15.47
N VAL A 342 -22.84 -38.64 -14.71
CA VAL A 342 -22.30 -37.69 -13.70
C VAL A 342 -21.83 -36.41 -14.34
N ALA A 343 -21.12 -36.47 -15.46
CA ALA A 343 -20.68 -35.28 -16.18
C ALA A 343 -21.86 -34.42 -16.65
N LYS A 344 -23.00 -35.02 -17.05
CA LYS A 344 -24.21 -34.30 -17.43
C LYS A 344 -24.88 -33.65 -16.21
N ILE A 345 -24.87 -34.29 -15.05
CA ILE A 345 -25.40 -33.73 -13.80
C ILE A 345 -24.55 -32.56 -13.35
N ALA A 346 -23.22 -32.70 -13.37
CA ALA A 346 -22.25 -31.68 -12.98
C ALA A 346 -22.23 -30.47 -13.93
N HIS A 347 -22.62 -30.66 -15.19
CA HIS A 347 -22.51 -29.60 -16.22
C HIS A 347 -23.33 -28.35 -15.87
N ARG A 348 -24.58 -28.49 -15.47
CA ARG A 348 -25.46 -27.35 -15.18
C ARG A 348 -25.00 -26.50 -13.98
N PRO A 349 -24.69 -27.07 -12.81
CA PRO A 349 -24.14 -26.32 -11.68
C PRO A 349 -22.81 -25.61 -12.04
N THR A 350 -21.91 -26.30 -12.74
CA THR A 350 -20.63 -25.75 -13.16
C THR A 350 -20.79 -24.55 -14.12
N MET A 351 -21.73 -24.65 -15.07
CA MET A 351 -22.01 -23.55 -15.98
C MET A 351 -22.66 -22.37 -15.27
N ALA A 352 -23.63 -22.64 -14.37
CA ALA A 352 -24.27 -21.61 -13.57
C ALA A 352 -23.29 -20.80 -12.70
N LEU A 353 -22.32 -21.49 -12.08
CA LEU A 353 -21.23 -20.85 -11.33
C LEU A 353 -20.43 -19.91 -12.23
N LYS A 354 -20.04 -20.35 -13.43
CA LYS A 354 -19.25 -19.56 -14.37
C LYS A 354 -20.03 -18.38 -14.94
N GLU A 355 -21.29 -18.56 -15.30
CA GLU A 355 -22.15 -17.52 -15.88
C GLU A 355 -22.51 -16.43 -14.86
N ALA A 356 -22.67 -16.82 -13.58
CA ALA A 356 -22.98 -15.89 -12.50
C ALA A 356 -21.74 -15.24 -11.87
N ALA A 357 -20.52 -15.65 -12.25
CA ALA A 357 -19.27 -15.35 -11.57
C ALA A 357 -19.05 -13.83 -11.30
N GLU A 358 -19.41 -12.97 -12.24
CA GLU A 358 -19.20 -11.53 -12.15
C GLU A 358 -20.31 -10.78 -11.37
N SER A 359 -21.32 -11.51 -10.88
CA SER A 359 -22.49 -10.94 -10.21
C SER A 359 -22.53 -11.25 -8.70
N ASP A 360 -23.27 -10.45 -7.93
CA ASP A 360 -23.54 -10.75 -6.52
C ASP A 360 -24.26 -12.10 -6.32
N GLN A 361 -24.98 -12.56 -7.35
CA GLN A 361 -25.59 -13.88 -7.36
C GLN A 361 -24.52 -14.99 -7.45
N GLY A 362 -23.42 -14.74 -8.14
CA GLY A 362 -22.29 -15.68 -8.24
C GLY A 362 -21.60 -15.92 -6.90
N ILE A 363 -21.44 -14.89 -6.08
CA ILE A 363 -20.86 -15.03 -4.73
C ILE A 363 -21.76 -15.96 -3.89
N ARG A 364 -23.06 -15.70 -3.86
CA ARG A 364 -24.01 -16.52 -3.10
C ARG A 364 -24.10 -17.95 -3.61
N LEU A 365 -24.03 -18.13 -4.93
CA LEU A 365 -24.04 -19.45 -5.55
C LEU A 365 -22.77 -20.23 -5.22
N SER A 366 -21.63 -19.57 -5.20
CA SER A 366 -20.33 -20.12 -4.83
C SER A 366 -20.33 -20.59 -3.37
N GLU A 367 -20.79 -19.76 -2.44
CA GLU A 367 -20.92 -20.10 -1.02
C GLU A 367 -21.91 -21.26 -0.80
N ALA A 368 -23.06 -21.20 -1.47
CA ALA A 368 -24.05 -22.27 -1.39
C ALA A 368 -23.47 -23.61 -1.91
N THR A 369 -22.71 -23.58 -3.00
CA THR A 369 -22.09 -24.78 -3.56
C THR A 369 -21.06 -25.36 -2.60
N ARG A 370 -20.17 -24.53 -2.02
CA ARG A 370 -19.23 -24.98 -1.00
C ARG A 370 -19.92 -25.66 0.17
N ASN A 371 -20.94 -25.02 0.71
CA ASN A 371 -21.69 -25.55 1.85
C ASN A 371 -22.48 -26.84 1.51
N LEU A 372 -22.98 -27.00 0.29
CA LEU A 372 -23.77 -28.17 -0.12
C LEU A 372 -22.91 -29.41 -0.39
N PHE A 373 -21.68 -29.22 -0.86
CA PHE A 373 -20.78 -30.30 -1.28
C PHE A 373 -19.56 -30.44 -0.38
N ASP A 374 -19.45 -29.62 0.68
CA ASP A 374 -18.34 -29.59 1.65
C ASP A 374 -16.97 -29.43 0.97
N LEU A 375 -16.89 -28.45 0.00
CA LEU A 375 -15.73 -28.14 -0.82
C LEU A 375 -14.79 -27.14 -0.14
#